data_aee70f2245fc5a1f4174893a618837eb
#
_entry.id   aee70f2245fc5a1f4174893a618837eb
#
_cell.length_a   1.000
_cell.length_b   1.000
_cell.length_c   1.000
_cell.angle_alpha   90.00
_cell.angle_beta   90.00
_cell.angle_gamma   90.00
#
_symmetry.space_group_name_H-M   'P 1'
#
loop_
_entity.id
_entity.type
_entity.pdbx_description
1 polymer ?
#
loop_
_entity_poly.entity_id
_entity_poly.type
_entity_poly.pdbx_seq_one_letter_code
_entity_poly.pdbx_strand_id
1 'polypeptide(L)'
;MPYPVYSSQTKDNGLMGYYKDYLYEDAITWTTDGANAGTVNYRAGKFYCTNVCGVLLSNEVTANQMIAEALNNVAKGYVSYVGNPKLMNNVMADIEIMIPTHAEEREKLSVFFRNLDNLITLHQRKQKQKSPPITASLVIYGSICFDCFMSVSNTS
;
A
#
# COMPACT_ATOMS: atom_id res chain seq x y z
N MET A 1 -18.29 11.70 12.16
CA MET A 1 -18.02 10.59 11.25
C MET A 1 -16.78 9.88 11.75
N PRO A 2 -16.65 8.56 11.58
CA PRO A 2 -15.44 7.85 11.96
C PRO A 2 -14.27 8.25 11.03
N TYR A 3 -13.05 8.22 11.59
CA TYR A 3 -11.82 8.57 10.89
C TYR A 3 -11.16 7.34 10.28
N PRO A 4 -10.55 7.43 9.10
CA PRO A 4 -9.85 6.29 8.49
C PRO A 4 -8.67 5.83 9.36
N VAL A 5 -8.47 4.52 9.40
CA VAL A 5 -7.36 3.87 10.11
C VAL A 5 -6.42 3.27 9.07
N TYR A 6 -5.17 3.69 9.08
CA TYR A 6 -4.13 3.20 8.18
C TYR A 6 -3.15 2.26 8.88
N SER A 7 -2.63 1.33 8.11
CA SER A 7 -1.62 0.35 8.54
C SER A 7 -0.63 0.07 7.41
N SER A 8 0.27 -0.89 7.61
CA SER A 8 1.24 -1.36 6.62
C SER A 8 0.63 -2.09 5.41
N GLN A 9 -0.68 -2.31 5.37
CA GLN A 9 -1.34 -2.93 4.21
C GLN A 9 -1.23 -2.02 2.99
N THR A 10 -0.91 -2.60 1.83
CA THR A 10 -0.89 -1.85 0.56
C THR A 10 -2.20 -1.92 -0.19
N LYS A 11 -3.05 -2.92 0.11
CA LYS A 11 -4.40 -2.96 -0.43
C LYS A 11 -5.18 -1.74 0.05
N ASP A 12 -5.93 -1.12 -0.83
CA ASP A 12 -6.71 0.10 -0.56
C ASP A 12 -5.86 1.23 0.08
N ASN A 13 -4.62 1.39 -0.38
CA ASN A 13 -3.63 2.34 0.16
C ASN A 13 -3.40 2.21 1.67
N GLY A 14 -3.51 1.00 2.21
CA GLY A 14 -3.32 0.73 3.63
C GLY A 14 -4.52 1.02 4.51
N LEU A 15 -5.68 1.36 3.96
CA LEU A 15 -6.91 1.56 4.73
C LEU A 15 -7.38 0.21 5.31
N MET A 16 -7.45 0.13 6.65
CA MET A 16 -7.96 -1.03 7.37
C MET A 16 -9.44 -0.92 7.72
N GLY A 17 -9.94 0.28 7.91
CA GLY A 17 -11.28 0.55 8.40
C GLY A 17 -11.40 1.95 8.97
N TYR A 18 -12.32 2.13 9.92
CA TYR A 18 -12.61 3.42 10.51
C TYR A 18 -12.70 3.33 12.04
N TYR A 19 -12.27 4.39 12.72
CA TYR A 19 -12.32 4.50 14.17
C TYR A 19 -12.96 5.83 14.60
N LYS A 20 -13.45 5.91 15.83
CA LYS A 20 -14.14 7.09 16.36
C LYS A 20 -13.22 8.29 16.63
N ASP A 21 -11.94 8.02 16.91
CA ASP A 21 -10.93 9.02 17.24
C ASP A 21 -9.86 9.11 16.14
N TYR A 22 -9.11 10.21 16.12
CA TYR A 22 -7.97 10.41 15.24
C TYR A 22 -6.72 10.76 16.07
N LEU A 23 -5.55 10.52 15.52
CA LEU A 23 -4.27 10.89 16.12
C LEU A 23 -3.52 11.97 15.33
N TYR A 24 -3.70 11.99 14.01
CA TYR A 24 -2.96 12.84 13.11
C TYR A 24 -3.89 13.50 12.09
N GLU A 25 -3.39 14.60 11.51
CA GLU A 25 -4.07 15.34 10.44
C GLU A 25 -3.05 15.81 9.42
N ASP A 26 -3.38 15.72 8.12
CA ASP A 26 -2.56 16.21 7.01
C ASP A 26 -1.07 15.83 7.11
N ALA A 27 -0.77 14.52 7.23
CA ALA A 27 0.59 14.04 7.45
C ALA A 27 1.04 13.00 6.42
N ILE A 28 2.35 12.76 6.37
CA ILE A 28 2.95 11.70 5.55
C ILE A 28 3.07 10.44 6.40
N THR A 29 2.68 9.30 5.84
CA THR A 29 2.81 7.99 6.47
C THR A 29 3.72 7.10 5.65
N TRP A 30 4.42 6.17 6.32
CA TRP A 30 5.14 5.10 5.62
C TRP A 30 4.92 3.74 6.28
N THR A 31 5.05 2.69 5.50
CA THR A 31 5.02 1.32 5.98
C THR A 31 6.36 0.99 6.62
N THR A 32 6.36 0.69 7.92
CA THR A 32 7.59 0.41 8.68
C THR A 32 8.09 -1.01 8.47
N ASP A 33 7.19 -1.99 8.32
CA ASP A 33 7.50 -3.42 8.34
C ASP A 33 6.81 -4.20 7.22
N GLY A 34 7.44 -5.31 6.81
CA GLY A 34 6.89 -6.27 5.88
C GLY A 34 7.26 -6.04 4.42
N ALA A 35 6.68 -6.82 3.51
CA ALA A 35 7.01 -6.81 2.08
C ALA A 35 6.88 -5.44 1.40
N ASN A 36 6.13 -4.54 1.98
CA ASN A 36 5.89 -3.19 1.46
C ASN A 36 6.54 -2.08 2.32
N ALA A 37 7.51 -2.44 3.16
CA ALA A 37 8.30 -1.48 3.91
C ALA A 37 8.85 -0.39 2.98
N GLY A 38 8.84 0.86 3.44
CA GLY A 38 9.27 2.01 2.66
C GLY A 38 8.23 2.56 1.66
N THR A 39 7.00 2.02 1.63
CA THR A 39 5.91 2.66 0.88
C THR A 39 5.43 3.89 1.62
N VAL A 40 5.46 5.04 0.94
CA VAL A 40 5.12 6.35 1.51
C VAL A 40 3.83 6.87 0.90
N ASN A 41 2.98 7.50 1.73
CA ASN A 41 1.73 8.11 1.28
C ASN A 41 1.44 9.42 2.02
N TYR A 42 0.85 10.40 1.35
CA TYR A 42 0.22 11.55 1.99
C TYR A 42 -1.20 11.19 2.43
N ARG A 43 -1.56 11.58 3.66
CA ARG A 43 -2.89 11.39 4.24
C ARG A 43 -3.53 12.74 4.50
N ALA A 44 -4.49 13.10 3.66
CA ALA A 44 -5.26 14.32 3.82
C ALA A 44 -6.33 14.16 4.91
N GLY A 45 -6.54 15.21 5.69
CA GLY A 45 -7.52 15.26 6.77
C GLY A 45 -7.13 14.42 7.97
N LYS A 46 -8.11 14.18 8.84
CA LYS A 46 -7.92 13.48 10.12
C LYS A 46 -7.91 11.97 9.96
N PHE A 47 -6.93 11.30 10.58
CA PHE A 47 -6.79 9.85 10.51
C PHE A 47 -6.17 9.25 11.77
N TYR A 48 -6.30 7.93 11.88
CA TYR A 48 -5.64 7.11 12.88
C TYR A 48 -4.59 6.22 12.19
N CYS A 49 -3.52 5.88 12.89
CA CYS A 49 -2.43 5.07 12.37
C CYS A 49 -2.07 3.96 13.36
N THR A 50 -1.88 2.73 12.85
CA THR A 50 -1.44 1.60 13.68
C THR A 50 0.06 1.68 13.96
N ASN A 51 0.57 0.83 14.86
CA ASN A 51 1.97 0.76 15.27
C ASN A 51 2.96 0.34 14.16
N VAL A 52 2.46 -0.21 13.06
CA VAL A 52 3.26 -0.61 11.87
C VAL A 52 3.18 0.41 10.72
N CYS A 53 2.63 1.58 11.03
CA CYS A 53 2.53 2.71 10.13
C CYS A 53 3.26 3.89 10.78
N GLY A 54 4.40 4.28 10.27
CA GLY A 54 5.12 5.46 10.72
C GLY A 54 4.43 6.74 10.24
N VAL A 55 4.57 7.82 11.01
CA VAL A 55 4.04 9.15 10.67
C VAL A 55 5.15 10.18 10.74
N LEU A 56 5.33 10.92 9.66
CA LEU A 56 6.32 11.97 9.52
C LEU A 56 5.66 13.33 9.74
N LEU A 57 6.13 14.02 10.75
CA LEU A 57 5.69 15.36 11.11
C LEU A 57 6.85 16.34 10.94
N SER A 58 6.59 17.51 10.40
CA SER A 58 7.59 18.58 10.29
C SER A 58 6.94 19.91 10.66
N ASN A 59 7.70 20.75 11.35
CA ASN A 59 7.30 22.13 11.63
C ASN A 59 7.81 23.11 10.55
N GLU A 60 8.70 22.66 9.67
CA GLU A 60 9.34 23.48 8.65
C GLU A 60 8.66 23.37 7.29
N VAL A 61 8.18 22.17 6.97
CA VAL A 61 7.60 21.87 5.67
C VAL A 61 6.24 21.24 5.83
N THR A 62 5.22 21.85 5.24
CA THR A 62 3.86 21.30 5.23
C THR A 62 3.81 20.03 4.39
N ALA A 63 3.31 18.95 5.00
CA ALA A 63 3.09 17.69 4.33
C ALA A 63 2.13 17.86 3.13
N ASN A 64 2.48 17.28 2.00
CA ASN A 64 1.64 17.27 0.80
C ASN A 64 2.01 16.09 -0.11
N GLN A 65 1.24 15.89 -1.19
CA GLN A 65 1.43 14.77 -2.11
C GLN A 65 2.81 14.80 -2.79
N MET A 66 3.33 15.98 -3.16
CA MET A 66 4.64 16.09 -3.82
C MET A 66 5.76 15.57 -2.93
N ILE A 67 5.77 15.92 -1.63
CA ILE A 67 6.79 15.47 -0.69
C ILE A 67 6.66 13.96 -0.45
N ALA A 68 5.43 13.45 -0.35
CA ALA A 68 5.20 12.01 -0.22
C ALA A 68 5.76 11.24 -1.42
N GLU A 69 5.55 11.73 -2.65
CA GLU A 69 6.09 11.11 -3.86
C GLU A 69 7.61 11.19 -3.93
N ALA A 70 8.21 12.34 -3.58
CA ALA A 70 9.66 12.48 -3.52
C ALA A 70 10.28 11.47 -2.55
N LEU A 71 9.70 11.32 -1.34
CA LEU A 71 10.12 10.31 -0.37
C LEU A 71 9.88 8.88 -0.88
N ASN A 72 8.73 8.61 -1.48
CA ASN A 72 8.37 7.27 -1.98
C ASN A 72 9.36 6.76 -3.04
N ASN A 73 9.91 7.66 -3.85
CA ASN A 73 10.93 7.32 -4.86
C ASN A 73 12.24 6.81 -4.25
N VAL A 74 12.62 7.27 -3.06
CA VAL A 74 13.91 6.95 -2.44
C VAL A 74 13.81 6.01 -1.25
N ALA A 75 12.72 6.07 -0.49
CA ALA A 75 12.57 5.37 0.80
C ALA A 75 12.79 3.86 0.72
N LYS A 76 12.40 3.21 -0.36
CA LYS A 76 12.62 1.76 -0.57
C LYS A 76 14.09 1.38 -0.64
N GLY A 77 14.97 2.29 -1.06
CA GLY A 77 16.42 2.08 -1.07
C GLY A 77 17.04 2.00 0.32
N TYR A 78 16.35 2.47 1.33
CA TYR A 78 16.81 2.48 2.74
C TYR A 78 16.20 1.33 3.57
N VAL A 79 15.38 0.48 2.97
CA VAL A 79 14.79 -0.68 3.66
C VAL A 79 15.88 -1.70 3.95
N SER A 80 15.97 -2.12 5.21
CA SER A 80 16.79 -3.26 5.60
C SER A 80 16.05 -4.57 5.28
N TYR A 81 16.71 -5.47 4.56
CA TYR A 81 16.21 -6.79 4.21
C TYR A 81 16.81 -7.91 5.05
N VAL A 82 17.42 -7.58 6.18
CA VAL A 82 17.92 -8.57 7.14
C VAL A 82 16.75 -9.09 7.98
N GLY A 83 16.26 -10.26 7.63
CA GLY A 83 15.04 -10.83 8.21
C GLY A 83 13.78 -10.25 7.57
N ASN A 84 12.83 -9.83 8.40
CA ASN A 84 11.63 -9.14 7.89
C ASN A 84 12.00 -7.74 7.38
N PRO A 85 11.64 -7.36 6.16
CA PRO A 85 11.94 -6.03 5.63
C PRO A 85 11.47 -4.91 6.55
N LYS A 86 12.34 -3.94 6.83
CA LYS A 86 12.04 -2.82 7.74
C LYS A 86 12.64 -1.50 7.28
N LEU A 87 11.86 -0.42 7.47
CA LEU A 87 12.37 0.94 7.42
C LEU A 87 12.16 1.60 8.79
N MET A 88 13.26 1.72 9.53
CA MET A 88 13.25 2.22 10.90
C MET A 88 13.01 3.73 10.93
N ASN A 89 12.43 4.23 12.04
CA ASN A 89 12.09 5.64 12.20
C ASN A 89 13.30 6.57 12.07
N ASN A 90 14.43 6.22 12.68
CA ASN A 90 15.67 6.99 12.59
C ASN A 90 16.20 7.03 11.14
N VAL A 91 16.16 5.91 10.42
CA VAL A 91 16.58 5.85 9.01
C VAL A 91 15.67 6.70 8.15
N MET A 92 14.34 6.62 8.36
CA MET A 92 13.38 7.45 7.62
C MET A 92 13.55 8.94 7.88
N ALA A 93 13.92 9.32 9.12
CA ALA A 93 14.16 10.72 9.49
C ALA A 93 15.42 11.30 8.84
N ASP A 94 16.40 10.45 8.52
CA ASP A 94 17.68 10.85 7.92
C ASP A 94 17.66 10.83 6.37
N ILE A 95 16.52 10.49 5.75
CA ILE A 95 16.39 10.49 4.29
C ILE A 95 16.36 11.93 3.76
N GLU A 96 17.35 12.27 2.96
CA GLU A 96 17.42 13.55 2.27
C GLU A 96 16.69 13.49 0.92
N ILE A 97 15.85 14.47 0.65
CA ILE A 97 15.17 14.66 -0.62
C ILE A 97 15.39 16.09 -1.13
N MET A 98 15.47 16.23 -2.46
CA MET A 98 15.45 17.54 -3.08
C MET A 98 14.01 17.96 -3.34
N ILE A 99 13.66 19.15 -2.86
CA ILE A 99 12.35 19.77 -3.08
C ILE A 99 12.52 21.18 -3.64
N PRO A 100 11.58 21.68 -4.43
CA PRO A 100 11.61 23.06 -4.91
C PRO A 100 11.64 24.05 -3.72
N THR A 101 12.44 25.10 -3.84
CA THR A 101 12.56 26.13 -2.81
C THR A 101 11.29 26.99 -2.70
N HIS A 102 10.62 27.24 -3.83
CA HIS A 102 9.42 28.08 -3.87
C HIS A 102 8.17 27.31 -3.44
N ALA A 103 7.44 27.84 -2.46
CA ALA A 103 6.22 27.23 -1.94
C ALA A 103 5.13 27.06 -3.02
N GLU A 104 5.00 28.04 -3.92
CA GLU A 104 4.04 27.97 -5.03
C GLU A 104 4.33 26.81 -5.99
N GLU A 105 5.58 26.52 -6.26
CA GLU A 105 5.98 25.40 -7.12
C GLU A 105 5.66 24.08 -6.46
N ARG A 106 5.96 23.94 -5.16
CA ARG A 106 5.60 22.75 -4.36
C ARG A 106 4.10 22.50 -4.40
N GLU A 107 3.27 23.54 -4.26
CA GLU A 107 1.82 23.40 -4.31
C GLU A 107 1.31 23.00 -5.70
N LYS A 108 1.84 23.61 -6.77
CA LYS A 108 1.48 23.23 -8.15
C LYS A 108 1.81 21.76 -8.44
N LEU A 109 2.98 21.30 -8.01
CA LEU A 109 3.38 19.90 -8.15
C LEU A 109 2.50 18.97 -7.31
N SER A 110 2.14 19.38 -6.09
CA SER A 110 1.23 18.62 -5.22
C SER A 110 -0.14 18.42 -5.86
N VAL A 111 -0.72 19.48 -6.43
CA VAL A 111 -1.99 19.40 -7.18
C VAL A 111 -1.85 18.49 -8.40
N PHE A 112 -0.75 18.58 -9.12
CA PHE A 112 -0.49 17.74 -10.30
C PHE A 112 -0.44 16.25 -9.93
N PHE A 113 0.34 15.86 -8.93
CA PHE A 113 0.41 14.46 -8.48
C PHE A 113 -0.92 13.95 -7.97
N ARG A 114 -1.66 14.73 -7.20
CA ARG A 114 -3.01 14.36 -6.74
C ARG A 114 -3.97 14.10 -7.89
N ASN A 115 -3.91 14.90 -8.94
CA ASN A 115 -4.72 14.70 -10.15
C ASN A 115 -4.32 13.43 -10.90
N LEU A 116 -3.03 13.11 -10.99
CA LEU A 116 -2.54 11.86 -11.56
C LEU A 116 -3.07 10.65 -10.79
N ASP A 117 -2.98 10.64 -9.47
CA ASP A 117 -3.48 9.55 -8.62
C ASP A 117 -4.99 9.33 -8.81
N ASN A 118 -5.75 10.42 -8.89
CA ASN A 118 -7.18 10.36 -9.18
C ASN A 118 -7.46 9.73 -10.55
N LEU A 119 -6.71 10.10 -11.59
CA LEU A 119 -6.86 9.55 -12.93
C LEU A 119 -6.51 8.06 -12.96
N ILE A 120 -5.41 7.66 -12.32
CA ILE A 120 -4.99 6.26 -12.20
C ILE A 120 -6.07 5.45 -11.49
N THR A 121 -6.59 5.94 -10.37
CA THR A 121 -7.64 5.28 -9.60
C THR A 121 -8.93 5.11 -10.41
N LEU A 122 -9.35 6.14 -11.13
CA LEU A 122 -10.53 6.09 -12.00
C LEU A 122 -10.34 5.10 -13.15
N HIS A 123 -9.13 5.06 -13.74
CA HIS A 123 -8.82 4.12 -14.81
C HIS A 123 -8.85 2.67 -14.32
N GLN A 124 -8.25 2.39 -13.16
CA GLN A 124 -8.27 1.06 -12.54
C GLN A 124 -9.70 0.60 -12.19
N ARG A 125 -10.55 1.49 -11.71
CA ARG A 125 -11.97 1.18 -11.44
C ARG A 125 -12.71 0.82 -12.72
N LYS A 126 -12.49 1.57 -13.82
CA LYS A 126 -13.11 1.27 -15.13
C LYS A 126 -12.64 -0.09 -15.68
N GLN A 127 -11.37 -0.45 -15.48
CA GLN A 127 -10.86 -1.76 -15.90
C GLN A 127 -11.50 -2.90 -15.10
N LYS A 128 -11.61 -2.77 -13.78
CA LYS A 128 -12.28 -3.77 -12.91
C LYS A 128 -13.75 -3.99 -13.29
N GLN A 129 -14.45 -2.94 -13.75
CA GLN A 129 -15.84 -3.05 -14.21
C GLN A 129 -15.97 -3.74 -15.58
N LYS A 130 -14.94 -3.66 -16.43
CA LYS A 130 -14.94 -4.30 -17.75
C LYS A 130 -14.52 -5.77 -17.73
N SER A 131 -13.84 -6.22 -16.69
CA SER A 131 -13.46 -7.62 -16.53
C SER A 131 -14.65 -8.39 -15.97
N PRO A 132 -15.25 -9.36 -16.72
CA PRO A 132 -16.28 -10.23 -16.16
C PRO A 132 -15.69 -10.98 -14.96
N PRO A 133 -16.49 -11.32 -13.94
CA PRO A 133 -16.01 -12.16 -12.86
C PRO A 133 -15.50 -13.46 -13.47
N ILE A 134 -14.26 -13.82 -13.20
CA ILE A 134 -13.73 -15.13 -13.55
C ILE A 134 -14.44 -16.11 -12.63
N THR A 135 -15.58 -16.62 -13.05
CA THR A 135 -16.19 -17.82 -12.48
C THR A 135 -15.29 -18.98 -12.90
N ALA A 136 -14.31 -19.31 -12.09
CA ALA A 136 -13.61 -20.56 -12.18
C ALA A 136 -14.62 -21.65 -11.80
N SER A 137 -15.36 -22.17 -12.77
CA SER A 137 -16.03 -23.45 -12.65
C SER A 137 -14.94 -24.50 -12.55
N LEU A 138 -14.55 -24.81 -11.31
CA LEU A 138 -13.73 -25.98 -11.03
C LEU A 138 -14.63 -27.20 -11.27
N VAL A 139 -14.67 -27.66 -12.50
CA VAL A 139 -15.26 -28.97 -12.82
C VAL A 139 -14.23 -29.99 -12.29
N ILE A 140 -14.47 -30.49 -11.08
CA ILE A 140 -13.74 -31.62 -10.55
C ILE A 140 -14.23 -32.84 -11.34
N TYR A 141 -13.50 -33.24 -12.37
CA TYR A 141 -13.60 -34.57 -12.94
C TYR A 141 -12.92 -35.54 -11.96
N GLY A 142 -13.61 -35.85 -10.90
CA GLY A 142 -13.26 -36.86 -9.91
C GLY A 142 -14.14 -38.09 -10.07
N SER A 143 -13.93 -38.85 -11.12
CA SER A 143 -14.36 -40.24 -11.20
C SER A 143 -13.37 -40.99 -12.07
N ILE A 144 -12.19 -41.16 -11.54
CA ILE A 144 -11.27 -42.17 -12.07
C ILE A 144 -11.57 -43.45 -11.28
N CYS A 145 -12.20 -44.33 -12.00
CA CYS A 145 -12.42 -45.72 -11.75
C CYS A 145 -11.27 -46.38 -10.98
N PHE A 146 -11.52 -46.71 -9.70
CA PHE A 146 -10.60 -47.45 -8.87
C PHE A 146 -10.79 -48.99 -9.00
N ASP A 147 -11.53 -49.44 -10.03
CA ASP A 147 -11.94 -50.84 -10.20
C ASP A 147 -11.19 -51.57 -11.35
N CYS A 148 -10.00 -51.15 -11.72
CA CYS A 148 -9.26 -51.85 -12.78
C CYS A 148 -7.86 -52.38 -12.42
N PHE A 149 -7.62 -52.71 -11.12
CA PHE A 149 -6.29 -53.25 -10.73
C PHE A 149 -6.30 -54.46 -9.81
N MET A 150 -7.42 -55.20 -9.73
CA MET A 150 -7.42 -56.47 -8.96
C MET A 150 -8.08 -57.61 -9.74
N SER A 151 -7.48 -57.96 -10.88
CA SER A 151 -7.82 -59.22 -11.54
C SER A 151 -6.73 -59.66 -12.53
N VAL A 152 -5.53 -59.88 -12.04
CA VAL A 152 -4.55 -60.80 -12.69
C VAL A 152 -3.63 -61.34 -11.60
N SER A 153 -4.05 -62.38 -10.92
CA SER A 153 -3.16 -63.37 -10.34
C SER A 153 -4.01 -64.47 -9.69
N ASN A 154 -4.47 -65.40 -10.50
CA ASN A 154 -4.65 -66.83 -10.11
C ASN A 154 -5.03 -67.62 -11.33
N THR A 155 -4.02 -68.22 -11.99
CA THR A 155 -4.15 -69.57 -12.59
C THR A 155 -2.73 -70.12 -12.82
N SER A 156 -2.45 -71.22 -12.05
CA SER A 156 -1.47 -72.29 -12.32
C SER A 156 -0.02 -72.01 -12.03
#